data_4328a5e9e3e960a5e942d228d9640bfd
#
_entry.id   4328a5e9e3e960a5e942d228d9640bfd
#
_cell.length_a   1.000
_cell.length_b   1.000
_cell.length_c   1.000
_cell.angle_alpha   90.00
_cell.angle_beta   90.00
_cell.angle_gamma   90.00
#
_symmetry.space_group_name_H-M   'P 1'
#
loop_
_entity.id
_entity.type
_entity.pdbx_description
1 polymer ?
#
loop_
_entity_poly.entity_id
_entity_poly.type
_entity_poly.pdbx_seq_one_letter_code
_entity_poly.pdbx_strand_id
1 'polypeptide(L)'
;YLLANHLLVDGIGMQICFKIITGQKIANLNGTDMSPLFFDELVAQDIPLVIYGTTSENIQACNQKLTEKYNKNVVAYFQDGFSPLDLSKVPDKSALFIGMGSPRQEEWVTKNIDWIREKQLMVFTVGGFFDFLSGFYIRAPKWVRMIKMEWAWRTMLHPGRHYQKRLRDMTVVFLPLIHRIKGYAKYIHFNKI
;
A
#
# COMPACT_ATOMS: atom_id res chain seq x y z
N TYR A 1 -4.23 12.49 1.36
CA TYR A 1 -3.15 12.35 0.36
C TYR A 1 -2.28 13.61 0.23
N LEU A 2 -2.79 14.82 0.53
CA LEU A 2 -2.01 16.09 0.45
C LEU A 2 -0.79 16.15 1.40
N LEU A 3 -0.75 15.30 2.42
CA LEU A 3 0.36 15.21 3.38
C LEU A 3 1.45 14.19 2.96
N ALA A 4 1.22 13.44 1.89
CA ALA A 4 2.17 12.44 1.43
C ALA A 4 3.29 13.10 0.61
N ASN A 5 4.54 12.74 0.89
CA ASN A 5 5.69 13.19 0.11
C ASN A 5 5.72 12.52 -1.28
N HIS A 6 5.29 11.26 -1.36
CA HIS A 6 5.27 10.48 -2.58
C HIS A 6 3.95 9.71 -2.70
N LEU A 7 3.33 9.75 -3.89
CA LEU A 7 2.16 8.96 -4.24
C LEU A 7 2.55 7.98 -5.34
N LEU A 8 2.47 6.69 -5.02
CA LEU A 8 2.74 5.63 -5.98
C LEU A 8 1.44 5.19 -6.64
N VAL A 9 1.48 5.03 -7.96
CA VAL A 9 0.31 4.59 -8.73
C VAL A 9 0.09 3.10 -8.52
N ASP A 10 -1.05 2.74 -7.91
CA ASP A 10 -1.46 1.35 -7.70
C ASP A 10 -2.68 1.02 -8.60
N GLY A 11 -2.52 -0.07 -9.30
CA GLY A 11 -3.57 -0.71 -10.09
C GLY A 11 -3.79 -0.16 -11.50
N ILE A 12 -4.35 -1.06 -12.33
CA ILE A 12 -4.63 -0.80 -13.75
C ILE A 12 -5.60 0.37 -13.96
N GLY A 13 -6.58 0.53 -13.05
CA GLY A 13 -7.55 1.61 -13.12
C GLY A 13 -6.88 2.98 -13.10
N MET A 14 -5.93 3.20 -12.18
CA MET A 14 -5.18 4.45 -12.10
C MET A 14 -4.28 4.68 -13.32
N GLN A 15 -3.66 3.62 -13.86
CA GLN A 15 -2.87 3.73 -15.10
C GLN A 15 -3.74 4.16 -16.29
N ILE A 16 -4.95 3.60 -16.41
CA ILE A 16 -5.92 3.97 -17.46
C ILE A 16 -6.36 5.43 -17.27
N CYS A 17 -6.76 5.81 -16.07
CA CYS A 17 -7.15 7.18 -15.74
C CYS A 17 -6.04 8.17 -16.08
N PHE A 18 -4.82 7.91 -15.66
CA PHE A 18 -3.67 8.77 -15.96
C PHE A 18 -3.44 8.91 -17.46
N LYS A 19 -3.48 7.79 -18.21
CA LYS A 19 -3.33 7.80 -19.67
C LYS A 19 -4.44 8.60 -20.36
N ILE A 20 -5.69 8.48 -19.90
CA ILE A 20 -6.83 9.23 -20.46
C ILE A 20 -6.66 10.73 -20.22
N ILE A 21 -6.20 11.12 -19.02
CA ILE A 21 -6.08 12.53 -18.62
C ILE A 21 -4.86 13.19 -19.27
N THR A 22 -3.71 12.53 -19.24
CA THR A 22 -2.42 13.14 -19.61
C THR A 22 -1.91 12.72 -20.98
N GLY A 23 -2.47 11.67 -21.59
CA GLY A 23 -1.93 11.02 -22.78
C GLY A 23 -0.70 10.15 -22.57
N GLN A 24 -0.11 10.18 -21.37
CA GLN A 24 1.14 9.48 -21.02
C GLN A 24 0.89 8.15 -20.33
N LYS A 25 1.84 7.21 -20.45
CA LYS A 25 1.83 5.96 -19.70
C LYS A 25 2.58 6.15 -18.38
N ILE A 26 2.06 5.58 -17.29
CA ILE A 26 2.73 5.55 -15.99
C ILE A 26 2.92 4.10 -15.54
N ALA A 27 4.03 3.83 -14.83
CA ALA A 27 4.29 2.52 -14.26
C ALA A 27 3.29 2.18 -13.13
N ASN A 28 2.99 0.90 -12.98
CA ASN A 28 2.24 0.41 -11.81
C ASN A 28 3.25 0.12 -10.69
N LEU A 29 3.21 0.93 -9.64
CA LEU A 29 4.11 0.84 -8.48
C LEU A 29 3.30 0.41 -7.24
N ASN A 30 2.61 -0.73 -7.36
CA ASN A 30 1.77 -1.23 -6.27
C ASN A 30 2.59 -1.64 -5.05
N GLY A 31 1.98 -1.51 -3.86
CA GLY A 31 2.63 -1.81 -2.60
C GLY A 31 3.17 -3.24 -2.49
N THR A 32 2.52 -4.22 -3.15
CA THR A 32 2.95 -5.62 -3.10
C THR A 32 4.26 -5.87 -3.85
N ASP A 33 4.54 -5.10 -4.92
CA ASP A 33 5.80 -5.21 -5.67
C ASP A 33 6.89 -4.32 -5.08
N MET A 34 6.52 -3.14 -4.55
CA MET A 34 7.48 -2.15 -4.05
C MET A 34 7.94 -2.43 -2.61
N SER A 35 7.05 -2.93 -1.73
CA SER A 35 7.40 -3.13 -0.31
C SER A 35 8.57 -4.06 -0.08
N PRO A 36 8.75 -5.19 -0.81
CA PRO A 36 9.94 -6.01 -0.67
C PRO A 36 11.24 -5.28 -0.98
N LEU A 37 11.24 -4.39 -1.98
CA LEU A 37 12.42 -3.59 -2.35
C LEU A 37 12.75 -2.56 -1.26
N PHE A 38 11.72 -1.93 -0.68
CA PHE A 38 11.91 -1.03 0.45
C PHE A 38 12.45 -1.77 1.68
N PHE A 39 11.96 -2.97 1.98
CA PHE A 39 12.50 -3.76 3.07
C PHE A 39 13.98 -4.10 2.85
N ASP A 40 14.35 -4.53 1.64
CA ASP A 40 15.73 -4.88 1.31
C ASP A 40 16.67 -3.68 1.53
N GLU A 41 16.28 -2.49 1.08
CA GLU A 41 17.05 -1.26 1.22
C GLU A 41 17.14 -0.79 2.68
N LEU A 42 16.01 -0.78 3.41
CA LEU A 42 15.96 -0.34 4.80
C LEU A 42 16.76 -1.27 5.72
N VAL A 43 16.67 -2.58 5.48
CA VAL A 43 17.46 -3.57 6.24
C VAL A 43 18.95 -3.47 5.94
N ALA A 44 19.33 -3.14 4.70
CA ALA A 44 20.73 -2.89 4.33
C ALA A 44 21.33 -1.65 5.02
N GLN A 45 20.47 -0.69 5.36
CA GLN A 45 20.83 0.53 6.10
C GLN A 45 20.63 0.40 7.62
N ASP A 46 20.35 -0.81 8.13
CA ASP A 46 20.06 -1.09 9.54
C ASP A 46 18.94 -0.20 10.14
N ILE A 47 17.97 0.23 9.32
CA ILE A 47 16.82 1.01 9.75
C ILE A 47 15.79 0.06 10.38
N PRO A 48 15.36 0.29 11.65
CA PRO A 48 14.40 -0.57 12.31
C PRO A 48 13.05 -0.58 11.58
N LEU A 49 12.47 -1.76 11.36
CA LEU A 49 11.16 -1.89 10.75
C LEU A 49 10.09 -1.98 11.83
N VAL A 50 8.98 -1.28 11.61
CA VAL A 50 7.75 -1.43 12.40
C VAL A 50 6.63 -1.79 11.43
N ILE A 51 5.89 -2.88 11.73
CA ILE A 51 4.78 -3.33 10.90
C ILE A 51 3.47 -3.27 11.68
N TYR A 52 2.47 -2.59 11.11
CA TYR A 52 1.18 -2.36 11.74
C TYR A 52 0.04 -2.64 10.78
N GLY A 53 -0.83 -3.57 11.10
CA GLY A 53 -1.98 -3.90 10.24
C GLY A 53 -2.35 -5.37 10.24
N THR A 54 -3.27 -5.75 9.34
CA THR A 54 -3.82 -7.09 9.17
C THR A 54 -4.30 -7.74 10.49
N THR A 55 -4.49 -9.05 10.54
CA THR A 55 -4.87 -9.80 11.76
C THR A 55 -3.64 -10.15 12.61
N SER A 56 -3.87 -10.48 13.88
CA SER A 56 -2.81 -10.88 14.80
C SER A 56 -1.99 -12.07 14.28
N GLU A 57 -2.66 -13.09 13.73
CA GLU A 57 -2.00 -14.27 13.13
C GLU A 57 -1.13 -13.88 11.91
N ASN A 58 -1.69 -13.07 11.01
CA ASN A 58 -0.98 -12.68 9.80
C ASN A 58 0.22 -11.78 10.10
N ILE A 59 0.12 -10.85 11.07
CA ILE A 59 1.25 -9.96 11.38
C ILE A 59 2.38 -10.72 12.06
N GLN A 60 2.07 -11.72 12.89
CA GLN A 60 3.07 -12.63 13.47
C GLN A 60 3.77 -13.45 12.37
N ALA A 61 3.01 -14.00 11.42
CA ALA A 61 3.57 -14.72 10.29
C ALA A 61 4.45 -13.81 9.41
N CYS A 62 4.09 -12.52 9.24
CA CYS A 62 4.92 -11.55 8.57
C CYS A 62 6.26 -11.35 9.28
N ASN A 63 6.24 -11.14 10.59
CA ASN A 63 7.45 -10.99 11.39
C ASN A 63 8.36 -12.22 11.26
N GLN A 64 7.80 -13.44 11.38
CA GLN A 64 8.56 -14.67 11.21
C GLN A 64 9.22 -14.76 9.83
N LYS A 65 8.47 -14.51 8.75
CA LYS A 65 8.99 -14.57 7.38
C LYS A 65 10.07 -13.52 7.11
N LEU A 66 9.96 -12.32 7.69
CA LEU A 66 11.01 -11.31 7.57
C LEU A 66 12.26 -11.73 8.34
N THR A 67 12.12 -12.31 9.54
CA THR A 67 13.23 -12.86 10.31
C THR A 67 13.94 -13.99 9.55
N GLU A 68 13.18 -14.91 8.94
CA GLU A 68 13.71 -15.99 8.12
C GLU A 68 14.44 -15.45 6.87
N LYS A 69 13.80 -14.49 6.16
CA LYS A 69 14.37 -13.91 4.93
C LYS A 69 15.73 -13.26 5.17
N TYR A 70 15.85 -12.48 6.24
CA TYR A 70 17.07 -11.71 6.52
C TYR A 70 18.02 -12.39 7.50
N ASN A 71 17.66 -13.57 8.00
CA ASN A 71 18.42 -14.33 8.98
C ASN A 71 18.81 -13.51 10.23
N LYS A 72 18.00 -12.50 10.56
CA LYS A 72 18.10 -11.64 11.75
C LYS A 72 16.73 -11.04 12.06
N ASN A 73 16.50 -10.67 13.33
CA ASN A 73 15.29 -9.94 13.70
C ASN A 73 15.41 -8.49 13.22
N VAL A 74 14.68 -8.17 12.14
CA VAL A 74 14.66 -6.83 11.52
C VAL A 74 13.45 -6.00 11.93
N VAL A 75 12.43 -6.63 12.52
CA VAL A 75 11.19 -5.98 12.96
C VAL A 75 11.34 -5.63 14.44
N ALA A 76 11.51 -4.34 14.72
CA ALA A 76 11.65 -3.84 16.08
C ALA A 76 10.33 -3.90 16.86
N TYR A 77 9.20 -3.69 16.19
CA TYR A 77 7.87 -3.79 16.77
C TYR A 77 6.82 -4.15 15.74
N PHE A 78 5.83 -4.93 16.13
CA PHE A 78 4.67 -5.24 15.29
C PHE A 78 3.37 -5.23 16.10
N GLN A 79 2.27 -4.82 15.44
CA GLN A 79 0.93 -4.78 16.03
C GLN A 79 -0.12 -5.08 14.96
N ASP A 80 -1.16 -5.83 15.31
CA ASP A 80 -2.30 -6.04 14.43
C ASP A 80 -3.11 -4.74 14.21
N GLY A 81 -3.83 -4.67 13.08
CA GLY A 81 -4.57 -3.47 12.68
C GLY A 81 -5.94 -3.30 13.37
N PHE A 82 -6.31 -4.16 14.32
CA PHE A 82 -7.56 -4.10 15.10
C PHE A 82 -7.31 -3.56 16.50
N SER A 83 -6.06 -3.58 16.95
CA SER A 83 -5.63 -3.02 18.23
C SER A 83 -4.89 -1.69 18.01
N PRO A 84 -4.98 -0.73 18.94
CA PRO A 84 -4.20 0.49 18.86
C PRO A 84 -2.70 0.21 18.86
N LEU A 85 -1.95 0.91 18.01
CA LEU A 85 -0.49 0.86 18.04
C LEU A 85 0.02 1.49 19.33
N ASP A 86 0.85 0.77 20.07
CA ASP A 86 1.54 1.34 21.23
C ASP A 86 2.69 2.23 20.74
N LEU A 87 2.44 3.54 20.73
CA LEU A 87 3.36 4.54 20.20
C LEU A 87 4.69 4.61 20.97
N SER A 88 4.70 4.16 22.24
CA SER A 88 5.90 4.16 23.07
C SER A 88 6.93 3.10 22.66
N LYS A 89 6.46 2.03 21.98
CA LYS A 89 7.31 0.93 21.50
C LYS A 89 7.89 1.15 20.11
N VAL A 90 7.48 2.22 19.43
CA VAL A 90 7.99 2.55 18.09
C VAL A 90 9.31 3.31 18.23
N PRO A 91 10.43 2.76 17.72
CA PRO A 91 11.71 3.46 17.78
C PRO A 91 11.71 4.73 16.92
N ASP A 92 12.48 5.73 17.33
CA ASP A 92 12.73 6.92 16.52
C ASP A 92 13.49 6.55 15.25
N LYS A 93 13.29 7.32 14.18
CA LYS A 93 13.95 7.13 12.88
C LYS A 93 13.73 5.74 12.27
N SER A 94 12.62 5.08 12.63
CA SER A 94 12.24 3.78 12.07
C SER A 94 11.36 3.92 10.83
N ALA A 95 11.21 2.82 10.11
CA ALA A 95 10.31 2.71 8.97
C ALA A 95 9.01 2.01 9.40
N LEU A 96 7.91 2.75 9.42
CA LEU A 96 6.59 2.26 9.82
C LEU A 96 5.77 1.89 8.58
N PHE A 97 5.51 0.60 8.41
CA PHE A 97 4.65 0.05 7.36
C PHE A 97 3.24 -0.17 7.90
N ILE A 98 2.24 0.45 7.28
CA ILE A 98 0.84 0.40 7.71
C ILE A 98 0.00 -0.32 6.65
N GLY A 99 -0.58 -1.46 7.03
CA GLY A 99 -1.35 -2.33 6.15
C GLY A 99 -2.77 -2.59 6.66
N MET A 100 -3.58 -1.54 6.83
CA MET A 100 -4.99 -1.63 7.27
C MET A 100 -5.99 -1.47 6.12
N GLY A 101 -5.50 -1.16 4.92
CA GLY A 101 -6.30 -0.81 3.76
C GLY A 101 -6.81 0.64 3.81
N SER A 102 -7.04 1.19 2.60
CA SER A 102 -7.60 2.53 2.43
C SER A 102 -9.10 2.54 2.77
N PRO A 103 -9.65 3.60 3.45
CA PRO A 103 -8.97 4.83 3.86
C PRO A 103 -8.35 4.80 5.26
N ARG A 104 -8.49 3.69 6.02
CA ARG A 104 -8.11 3.61 7.44
C ARG A 104 -6.65 3.96 7.70
N GLN A 105 -5.74 3.47 6.86
CA GLN A 105 -4.31 3.72 7.01
C GLN A 105 -3.96 5.20 6.79
N GLU A 106 -4.59 5.85 5.82
CA GLU A 106 -4.40 7.28 5.55
C GLU A 106 -4.98 8.15 6.67
N GLU A 107 -6.14 7.79 7.19
CA GLU A 107 -6.76 8.44 8.35
C GLU A 107 -5.89 8.33 9.60
N TRP A 108 -5.31 7.13 9.83
CA TRP A 108 -4.40 6.91 10.95
C TRP A 108 -3.15 7.78 10.84
N VAL A 109 -2.52 7.83 9.66
CA VAL A 109 -1.36 8.69 9.40
C VAL A 109 -1.70 10.17 9.64
N THR A 110 -2.85 10.61 9.14
CA THR A 110 -3.29 12.01 9.29
C THR A 110 -3.49 12.37 10.76
N LYS A 111 -4.07 11.49 11.55
CA LYS A 111 -4.30 11.70 12.99
C LYS A 111 -3.01 11.75 13.81
N ASN A 112 -1.98 11.05 13.37
CA ASN A 112 -0.72 10.91 14.11
C ASN A 112 0.44 11.67 13.45
N ILE A 113 0.18 12.63 12.56
CA ILE A 113 1.20 13.26 11.72
C ILE A 113 2.28 13.99 12.53
N ASP A 114 1.90 14.67 13.62
CA ASP A 114 2.83 15.41 14.45
C ASP A 114 3.76 14.45 15.21
N TRP A 115 3.22 13.37 15.76
CA TRP A 115 4.01 12.32 16.39
C TRP A 115 4.96 11.63 15.37
N ILE A 116 4.50 11.38 14.15
CA ILE A 116 5.32 10.81 13.07
C ILE A 116 6.51 11.72 12.77
N ARG A 117 6.29 13.04 12.72
CA ARG A 117 7.33 14.04 12.48
C ARG A 117 8.30 14.14 13.64
N GLU A 118 7.79 14.20 14.86
CA GLU A 118 8.61 14.22 16.08
C GLU A 118 9.57 13.04 16.16
N LYS A 119 9.06 11.84 15.87
CA LYS A 119 9.85 10.59 15.85
C LYS A 119 10.70 10.42 14.58
N GLN A 120 10.59 11.30 13.60
CA GLN A 120 11.28 11.23 12.31
C GLN A 120 11.05 9.91 11.58
N LEU A 121 9.80 9.42 11.57
CA LEU A 121 9.46 8.15 10.95
C LEU A 121 9.34 8.25 9.42
N MET A 122 9.80 7.22 8.72
CA MET A 122 9.42 6.97 7.34
C MET A 122 8.15 6.12 7.33
N VAL A 123 7.05 6.63 6.76
CA VAL A 123 5.77 5.92 6.77
C VAL A 123 5.40 5.43 5.38
N PHE A 124 5.05 4.15 5.30
CA PHE A 124 4.62 3.46 4.09
C PHE A 124 3.22 2.89 4.27
N THR A 125 2.24 3.37 3.51
CA THR A 125 0.90 2.79 3.48
C THR A 125 0.85 1.70 2.41
N VAL A 126 0.73 0.44 2.83
CA VAL A 126 0.93 -0.73 1.95
C VAL A 126 -0.34 -1.55 1.70
N GLY A 127 -1.48 -1.10 2.21
CA GLY A 127 -2.77 -1.76 2.01
C GLY A 127 -2.78 -3.22 2.44
N GLY A 128 -3.16 -4.12 1.54
CA GLY A 128 -3.23 -5.56 1.81
C GLY A 128 -1.91 -6.33 1.63
N PHE A 129 -0.78 -5.64 1.62
CA PHE A 129 0.52 -6.29 1.40
C PHE A 129 0.84 -7.37 2.45
N PHE A 130 0.51 -7.13 3.72
CA PHE A 130 0.78 -8.10 4.78
C PHE A 130 0.02 -9.42 4.63
N ASP A 131 -1.17 -9.40 4.02
CA ASP A 131 -1.91 -10.63 3.73
C ASP A 131 -1.21 -11.49 2.67
N PHE A 132 -0.43 -10.87 1.77
CA PHE A 132 0.44 -11.60 0.83
C PHE A 132 1.74 -12.03 1.50
N LEU A 133 2.36 -11.17 2.30
CA LEU A 133 3.60 -11.48 2.98
C LEU A 133 3.40 -12.64 3.96
N SER A 134 2.30 -12.67 4.72
CA SER A 134 1.95 -13.78 5.62
C SER A 134 1.71 -15.09 4.87
N GLY A 135 1.35 -15.02 3.58
CA GLY A 135 0.93 -16.17 2.77
C GLY A 135 -0.55 -16.49 2.88
N PHE A 136 -1.33 -15.67 3.57
CA PHE A 136 -2.78 -15.80 3.65
C PHE A 136 -3.43 -15.66 2.26
N TYR A 137 -2.97 -14.70 1.46
CA TYR A 137 -3.36 -14.60 0.05
C TYR A 137 -2.28 -15.19 -0.87
N ILE A 138 -2.70 -16.09 -1.74
CA ILE A 138 -1.86 -16.60 -2.81
C ILE A 138 -1.81 -15.53 -3.92
N ARG A 139 -0.60 -15.11 -4.25
CA ARG A 139 -0.40 -14.14 -5.33
C ARG A 139 -0.75 -14.76 -6.68
N ALA A 140 -1.33 -13.93 -7.56
CA ALA A 140 -1.63 -14.36 -8.92
C ALA A 140 -0.37 -14.84 -9.66
N PRO A 141 -0.44 -15.91 -10.47
CA PRO A 141 0.66 -16.35 -11.31
C PRO A 141 1.21 -15.21 -12.18
N LYS A 142 2.49 -15.29 -12.57
CA LYS A 142 3.14 -14.22 -13.36
C LYS A 142 2.35 -13.84 -14.61
N TRP A 143 1.83 -14.83 -15.37
CA TRP A 143 1.05 -14.58 -16.58
C TRP A 143 -0.25 -13.82 -16.31
N VAL A 144 -0.97 -14.10 -15.19
CA VAL A 144 -2.17 -13.34 -14.79
C VAL A 144 -1.81 -11.90 -14.46
N ARG A 145 -0.67 -11.67 -13.81
CA ARG A 145 -0.18 -10.32 -13.48
C ARG A 145 0.24 -9.56 -14.74
N MET A 146 0.87 -10.25 -15.73
CA MET A 146 1.24 -9.64 -17.00
C MET A 146 0.03 -9.12 -17.79
N ILE A 147 -1.08 -9.86 -17.79
CA ILE A 147 -2.35 -9.40 -18.40
C ILE A 147 -3.15 -8.48 -17.48
N LYS A 148 -2.58 -8.09 -16.31
CA LYS A 148 -3.16 -7.16 -15.34
C LYS A 148 -4.51 -7.61 -14.74
N MET A 149 -4.73 -8.92 -14.68
CA MET A 149 -5.96 -9.57 -14.20
C MET A 149 -5.83 -10.07 -12.74
N GLU A 150 -4.85 -9.59 -11.98
CA GLU A 150 -4.67 -9.98 -10.57
C GLU A 150 -5.92 -9.71 -9.71
N TRP A 151 -6.66 -8.65 -10.01
CA TRP A 151 -7.92 -8.35 -9.35
C TRP A 151 -9.00 -9.44 -9.58
N ALA A 152 -9.07 -10.00 -10.78
CA ALA A 152 -10.00 -11.09 -11.11
C ALA A 152 -9.60 -12.38 -10.38
N TRP A 153 -8.31 -12.70 -10.35
CA TRP A 153 -7.75 -13.82 -9.60
C TRP A 153 -8.13 -13.75 -8.11
N ARG A 154 -7.95 -12.61 -7.47
CA ARG A 154 -8.36 -12.41 -6.07
C ARG A 154 -9.86 -12.58 -5.86
N THR A 155 -10.69 -12.15 -6.84
CA THR A 155 -12.15 -12.28 -6.75
C THR A 155 -12.57 -13.75 -6.84
N MET A 156 -11.90 -14.52 -7.69
CA MET A 156 -12.19 -15.94 -7.89
C MET A 156 -11.84 -16.76 -6.63
N LEU A 157 -10.69 -16.46 -5.99
CA LEU A 157 -10.27 -17.17 -4.79
C LEU A 157 -11.07 -16.76 -3.54
N HIS A 158 -11.56 -15.52 -3.46
CA HIS A 158 -12.26 -14.98 -2.28
C HIS A 158 -13.48 -14.14 -2.70
N PRO A 159 -14.56 -14.76 -3.21
CA PRO A 159 -15.69 -14.05 -3.82
C PRO A 159 -16.47 -13.15 -2.85
N GLY A 160 -16.53 -13.50 -1.53
CA GLY A 160 -17.36 -12.78 -0.55
C GLY A 160 -16.75 -11.49 0.01
N ARG A 161 -15.43 -11.35 0.02
CA ARG A 161 -14.74 -10.32 0.82
C ARG A 161 -14.50 -8.99 0.11
N HIS A 162 -14.56 -8.95 -1.22
CA HIS A 162 -14.14 -7.79 -2.00
C HIS A 162 -15.14 -7.34 -3.09
N TYR A 163 -16.27 -8.01 -3.24
CA TYR A 163 -17.19 -7.76 -4.35
C TYR A 163 -17.76 -6.33 -4.33
N GLN A 164 -18.25 -5.87 -3.19
CA GLN A 164 -18.85 -4.54 -3.07
C GLN A 164 -17.81 -3.40 -3.22
N LYS A 165 -16.61 -3.60 -2.66
CA LYS A 165 -15.51 -2.63 -2.80
C LYS A 165 -15.11 -2.52 -4.27
N ARG A 166 -15.03 -3.61 -5.01
CA ARG A 166 -14.62 -3.64 -6.42
C ARG A 166 -15.64 -3.04 -7.37
N LEU A 167 -16.93 -3.26 -7.14
CA LEU A 167 -17.96 -2.57 -7.91
C LEU A 167 -17.81 -1.06 -7.78
N ARG A 168 -17.54 -0.55 -6.59
CA ARG A 168 -17.29 0.87 -6.34
C ARG A 168 -15.97 1.33 -6.97
N ASP A 169 -14.90 0.53 -6.92
CA ASP A 169 -13.61 0.88 -7.51
C ASP A 169 -13.67 0.90 -9.05
N MET A 170 -14.51 0.09 -9.67
CA MET A 170 -14.75 0.13 -11.12
C MET A 170 -15.41 1.43 -11.56
N THR A 171 -16.26 2.04 -10.73
CA THR A 171 -16.89 3.33 -11.08
C THR A 171 -15.88 4.47 -11.16
N VAL A 172 -14.77 4.40 -10.42
CA VAL A 172 -13.70 5.40 -10.45
C VAL A 172 -13.05 5.50 -11.83
N VAL A 173 -13.00 4.40 -12.60
CA VAL A 173 -12.43 4.40 -13.96
C VAL A 173 -13.27 5.24 -14.94
N PHE A 174 -14.57 5.38 -14.67
CA PHE A 174 -15.47 6.19 -15.50
C PHE A 174 -15.43 7.70 -15.18
N LEU A 175 -14.96 8.07 -13.97
CA LEU A 175 -14.88 9.49 -13.57
C LEU A 175 -14.01 10.34 -14.50
N PRO A 176 -12.81 9.93 -14.95
CA PRO A 176 -12.02 10.71 -15.90
C PRO A 176 -12.69 10.88 -17.28
N LEU A 177 -13.46 9.87 -17.72
CA LEU A 177 -14.23 9.96 -18.96
C LEU A 177 -15.29 11.05 -18.84
N ILE A 178 -16.03 11.10 -17.74
CA ILE A 178 -17.03 12.11 -17.43
C ILE A 178 -16.38 13.49 -17.31
N HIS A 179 -15.23 13.60 -16.66
CA HIS A 179 -14.48 14.86 -16.53
C HIS A 179 -13.94 15.36 -17.87
N ARG A 180 -13.48 14.47 -18.75
CA ARG A 180 -13.03 14.83 -20.09
C ARG A 180 -14.18 15.34 -20.97
N ILE A 181 -15.35 14.71 -20.87
CA ILE A 181 -16.57 15.11 -21.61
C ILE A 181 -17.07 16.48 -21.09
N LYS A 182 -16.94 16.77 -19.78
CA LYS A 182 -17.37 18.03 -19.18
C LYS A 182 -16.36 19.18 -19.27
N GLY A 183 -15.23 19.00 -19.96
CA GLY A 183 -14.23 20.06 -20.15
C GLY A 183 -13.43 20.48 -18.93
N TYR A 184 -13.46 19.72 -17.85
CA TYR A 184 -12.76 19.99 -16.59
C TYR A 184 -11.24 19.73 -16.63
N ALA A 185 -10.69 19.34 -17.76
CA ALA A 185 -9.24 19.08 -17.93
C ALA A 185 -8.34 20.32 -17.74
N LYS A 186 -8.92 21.53 -17.58
CA LYS A 186 -8.20 22.79 -17.44
C LYS A 186 -7.50 23.02 -16.10
N TYR A 187 -7.73 22.19 -15.07
CA TYR A 187 -7.28 22.45 -13.71
C TYR A 187 -6.22 21.50 -13.14
N ILE A 188 -5.73 20.57 -13.93
CA ILE A 188 -4.67 19.68 -13.48
C ILE A 188 -3.33 20.17 -14.05
N HIS A 189 -2.73 21.16 -13.41
CA HIS A 189 -1.32 21.48 -13.60
C HIS A 189 -0.47 20.47 -12.85
N PHE A 190 0.04 19.46 -13.55
CA PHE A 190 1.14 18.67 -13.04
C PHE A 190 2.41 19.51 -13.21
N ASN A 191 2.99 19.96 -12.10
CA ASN A 191 4.35 20.46 -12.12
C ASN A 191 5.26 19.33 -12.64
N LYS A 192 5.96 19.61 -13.73
CA LYS A 192 7.01 18.74 -14.23
C LYS A 192 8.07 18.64 -13.15
N ILE A 193 8.27 17.43 -12.63
CA ILE A 193 9.46 17.04 -11.89
C ILE A 193 10.51 16.63 -12.90
#